data_c1f5e2a04af2188669bd4548963d6e6b
#
_entry.id   c1f5e2a04af2188669bd4548963d6e6b
#
_cell.length_a   1.000
_cell.length_b   1.000
_cell.length_c   1.000
_cell.angle_alpha   90.00
_cell.angle_beta   90.00
_cell.angle_gamma   90.00
#
_symmetry.space_group_name_H-M   'P 1'
#
loop_
_entity.id
_entity.type
_entity.pdbx_description
1 polymer ?
#
loop_
_entity_poly.entity_id
_entity_poly.type
_entity_poly.pdbx_seq_one_letter_code
_entity_poly.pdbx_strand_id
1 'polypeptide(L)'
;MSDPWIRTRLLVGNEPLERLARSRVAVFGVGGVGGFCVEALARAGVGTLHLYDDDTVSESNLNRQIAALRSTLGRPKAEVMADRVRDINPACQVRAIRMFYLPQNADEVDLTQYDYVVDCIDTVAAKLDLVTR
;
A
#
# COMPACT_ATOMS: atom_id res chain seq x y z
N MET A 1 -15.88 -21.68 9.92
CA MET A 1 -15.23 -20.43 9.58
C MET A 1 -14.21 -20.62 8.48
N SER A 2 -14.21 -19.78 7.48
CA SER A 2 -13.26 -19.88 6.38
C SER A 2 -11.93 -19.24 6.77
N ASP A 3 -10.84 -19.82 6.29
CA ASP A 3 -9.50 -19.26 6.42
C ASP A 3 -9.04 -18.81 5.02
N PRO A 4 -9.01 -17.50 4.72
CA PRO A 4 -8.60 -17.02 3.41
C PRO A 4 -7.17 -17.39 3.03
N TRP A 5 -6.33 -17.71 4.01
CA TRP A 5 -4.93 -18.03 3.79
C TRP A 5 -4.62 -19.52 3.93
N ILE A 6 -5.65 -20.38 3.86
CA ILE A 6 -5.46 -21.83 4.06
C ILE A 6 -4.41 -22.41 3.11
N ARG A 7 -4.42 -22.00 1.85
CA ARG A 7 -3.45 -22.50 0.85
C ARG A 7 -2.04 -22.01 1.13
N THR A 8 -1.91 -20.75 1.52
CA THR A 8 -0.63 -20.19 1.94
C THR A 8 -0.10 -20.92 3.18
N ARG A 9 -0.98 -21.17 4.14
CA ARG A 9 -0.65 -21.87 5.38
C ARG A 9 -0.11 -23.26 5.12
N LEU A 10 -0.67 -23.96 4.15
CA LEU A 10 -0.21 -25.29 3.76
C LEU A 10 1.21 -25.27 3.20
N LEU A 11 1.62 -24.16 2.58
CA LEU A 11 2.95 -24.03 1.99
C LEU A 11 4.00 -23.53 2.99
N VAL A 12 3.66 -22.55 3.82
CA VAL A 12 4.65 -21.83 4.65
C VAL A 12 4.46 -22.04 6.15
N GLY A 13 3.32 -22.60 6.58
CA GLY A 13 3.01 -22.80 8.00
C GLY A 13 2.44 -21.56 8.67
N ASN A 14 2.23 -21.66 9.99
CA ASN A 14 1.55 -20.62 10.77
C ASN A 14 2.44 -19.42 11.07
N GLU A 15 3.73 -19.65 11.39
CA GLU A 15 4.62 -18.59 11.86
C GLU A 15 4.81 -17.46 10.85
N PRO A 16 5.09 -17.74 9.55
CA PRO A 16 5.19 -16.66 8.56
C PRO A 16 3.90 -15.86 8.43
N LEU A 17 2.73 -16.49 8.50
CA LEU A 17 1.45 -15.80 8.43
C LEU A 17 1.20 -14.91 9.64
N GLU A 18 1.56 -15.39 10.83
CA GLU A 18 1.47 -14.58 12.05
C GLU A 18 2.41 -13.38 12.00
N ARG A 19 3.60 -13.56 11.45
CA ARG A 19 4.58 -12.49 11.26
C ARG A 19 4.04 -11.43 10.31
N LEU A 20 3.43 -11.83 9.20
CA LEU A 20 2.78 -10.90 8.26
C LEU A 20 1.65 -10.14 8.95
N ALA A 21 0.83 -10.83 9.73
CA ALA A 21 -0.29 -10.20 10.44
C ALA A 21 0.19 -9.15 11.46
N ARG A 22 1.40 -9.26 11.95
CA ARG A 22 2.00 -8.27 12.86
C ARG A 22 2.81 -7.20 12.16
N SER A 23 3.06 -7.37 10.87
CA SER A 23 3.92 -6.45 10.11
C SER A 23 3.21 -5.14 9.80
N ARG A 24 3.97 -4.06 9.86
CA ARG A 24 3.53 -2.71 9.52
C ARG A 24 4.31 -2.26 8.29
N VAL A 25 3.62 -1.99 7.21
CA VAL A 25 4.25 -1.65 5.93
C VAL A 25 3.73 -0.31 5.43
N ALA A 26 4.64 0.55 5.01
CA ALA A 26 4.32 1.79 4.32
C ALA A 26 4.57 1.61 2.83
N VAL A 27 3.64 2.07 2.00
CA VAL A 27 3.80 2.09 0.55
C VAL A 27 3.74 3.54 0.08
N PHE A 28 4.81 4.00 -0.52
CA PHE A 28 4.92 5.35 -1.07
C PHE A 28 4.70 5.28 -2.57
N GLY A 29 3.59 5.86 -3.04
CA GLY A 29 3.16 5.81 -4.42
C GLY A 29 2.26 4.61 -4.70
N VAL A 30 0.98 4.88 -4.99
CA VAL A 30 -0.01 3.81 -5.28
C VAL A 30 -0.53 3.89 -6.72
N GLY A 31 0.35 4.29 -7.65
CA GLY A 31 0.05 4.31 -9.08
C GLY A 31 0.15 2.92 -9.71
N GLY A 32 0.87 2.82 -10.85
CA GLY A 32 0.98 1.57 -11.59
C GLY A 32 1.55 0.42 -10.78
N VAL A 33 2.82 0.55 -10.37
CA VAL A 33 3.51 -0.50 -9.60
C VAL A 33 2.98 -0.56 -8.17
N GLY A 34 2.79 0.59 -7.54
CA GLY A 34 2.35 0.66 -6.14
C GLY A 34 0.97 0.06 -5.91
N GLY A 35 0.05 0.25 -6.85
CA GLY A 35 -1.29 -0.33 -6.74
C GLY A 35 -1.26 -1.86 -6.69
N PHE A 36 -0.50 -2.49 -7.59
CA PHE A 36 -0.34 -3.94 -7.57
C PHE A 36 0.38 -4.43 -6.32
N CYS A 37 1.36 -3.67 -5.85
CA CYS A 37 2.08 -3.99 -4.62
C CYS A 37 1.14 -3.99 -3.41
N VAL A 38 0.30 -2.97 -3.27
CA VAL A 38 -0.69 -2.88 -2.19
C VAL A 38 -1.62 -4.08 -2.21
N GLU A 39 -2.14 -4.45 -3.39
CA GLU A 39 -3.02 -5.60 -3.50
C GLU A 39 -2.32 -6.89 -3.08
N ALA A 40 -1.08 -7.10 -3.52
CA ALA A 40 -0.31 -8.28 -3.16
C ALA A 40 -0.08 -8.37 -1.65
N LEU A 41 0.24 -7.25 -1.00
CA LEU A 41 0.46 -7.21 0.44
C LEU A 41 -0.84 -7.49 1.21
N ALA A 42 -1.95 -6.93 0.77
CA ALA A 42 -3.26 -7.19 1.38
C ALA A 42 -3.63 -8.66 1.30
N ARG A 43 -3.43 -9.26 0.12
CA ARG A 43 -3.73 -10.69 -0.11
C ARG A 43 -2.77 -11.62 0.62
N ALA A 44 -1.55 -11.16 0.90
CA ALA A 44 -0.59 -11.93 1.69
C ALA A 44 -0.91 -11.94 3.19
N GLY A 45 -1.76 -11.04 3.66
CA GLY A 45 -2.16 -11.02 5.06
C GLY A 45 -1.41 -10.02 5.93
N VAL A 46 -0.79 -9.00 5.34
CA VAL A 46 -0.13 -7.92 6.10
C VAL A 46 -1.14 -7.25 7.02
N GLY A 47 -0.77 -7.04 8.28
CA GLY A 47 -1.69 -6.55 9.31
C GLY A 47 -1.92 -5.05 9.30
N THR A 48 -0.94 -4.27 8.87
CA THR A 48 -1.05 -2.80 8.82
C THR A 48 -0.43 -2.27 7.53
N LEU A 49 -1.19 -1.48 6.79
CA LEU A 49 -0.75 -0.82 5.56
C LEU A 49 -1.04 0.68 5.64
N HIS A 50 0.00 1.48 5.48
CA HIS A 50 -0.16 2.93 5.33
C HIS A 50 0.19 3.30 3.89
N LEU A 51 -0.73 3.94 3.19
CA LEU A 51 -0.63 4.25 1.77
C LEU A 51 -0.45 5.75 1.59
N TYR A 52 0.68 6.14 1.03
CA TYR A 52 1.04 7.55 0.82
C TYR A 52 0.93 7.89 -0.66
N ASP A 53 -0.02 8.73 -1.02
CA ASP A 53 -0.16 9.25 -2.37
C ASP A 53 -1.07 10.47 -2.32
N ASP A 54 -0.77 11.46 -3.12
CA ASP A 54 -1.50 12.73 -3.15
C ASP A 54 -2.36 12.87 -4.41
N ASP A 55 -2.17 11.99 -5.39
CA ASP A 55 -2.89 12.04 -6.66
C ASP A 55 -4.34 11.56 -6.55
N THR A 56 -5.14 12.03 -7.51
CA THR A 56 -6.47 11.49 -7.75
C THR A 56 -6.44 10.60 -9.00
N VAL A 57 -7.41 9.70 -9.09
CA VAL A 57 -7.55 8.81 -10.24
C VAL A 57 -7.97 9.62 -11.47
N SER A 58 -7.25 9.47 -12.58
CA SER A 58 -7.56 10.12 -13.83
C SER A 58 -7.83 9.13 -14.94
N GLU A 59 -8.49 9.59 -16.00
CA GLU A 59 -8.86 8.73 -17.12
C GLU A 59 -7.64 8.08 -17.79
N SER A 60 -6.51 8.79 -17.85
CA SER A 60 -5.28 8.26 -18.43
C SER A 60 -4.68 7.10 -17.63
N ASN A 61 -5.13 6.89 -16.40
CA ASN A 61 -4.67 5.78 -15.57
C ASN A 61 -5.38 4.46 -15.88
N LEU A 62 -6.52 4.51 -16.58
CA LEU A 62 -7.37 3.34 -16.83
C LEU A 62 -6.65 2.21 -17.55
N ASN A 63 -5.66 2.53 -18.35
CA ASN A 63 -4.96 1.53 -19.16
C ASN A 63 -4.02 0.62 -18.35
N ARG A 64 -3.62 1.02 -17.11
CA ARG A 64 -2.59 0.29 -16.40
C ARG A 64 -2.67 0.31 -14.88
N GLN A 65 -3.43 1.22 -14.27
CA GLN A 65 -3.46 1.35 -12.80
C GLN A 65 -4.68 0.63 -12.23
N ILE A 66 -4.42 -0.25 -11.27
CA ILE A 66 -5.48 -1.07 -10.68
C ILE A 66 -6.53 -0.25 -9.93
N ALA A 67 -6.14 0.91 -9.39
CA ALA A 67 -7.06 1.84 -8.72
C ALA A 67 -8.02 2.50 -9.70
N ALA A 68 -7.68 2.52 -11.00
CA ALA A 68 -8.42 3.30 -11.98
C ALA A 68 -9.57 2.47 -12.58
N LEU A 69 -10.77 2.84 -12.19
CA LEU A 69 -12.02 2.33 -12.75
C LEU A 69 -12.89 3.54 -13.10
N ARG A 70 -13.85 3.37 -14.00
CA ARG A 70 -14.80 4.44 -14.32
C ARG A 70 -15.47 4.97 -13.05
N SER A 71 -15.77 4.08 -12.11
CA SER A 71 -16.41 4.44 -10.84
C SER A 71 -15.49 5.15 -9.85
N THR A 72 -14.17 5.10 -10.04
CA THR A 72 -13.21 5.71 -9.11
C THR A 72 -12.58 7.00 -9.64
N LEU A 73 -12.90 7.42 -10.87
CA LEU A 73 -12.36 8.65 -11.44
C LEU A 73 -12.59 9.84 -10.50
N GLY A 74 -11.55 10.63 -10.29
CA GLY A 74 -11.59 11.81 -9.42
C GLY A 74 -11.40 11.56 -7.94
N ARG A 75 -11.42 10.29 -7.51
CA ARG A 75 -11.19 9.95 -6.11
C ARG A 75 -9.67 9.89 -5.79
N PRO A 76 -9.27 10.21 -4.56
CA PRO A 76 -7.86 10.04 -4.16
C PRO A 76 -7.41 8.59 -4.32
N LYS A 77 -6.28 8.37 -4.98
CA LYS A 77 -5.76 7.00 -5.21
C LYS A 77 -5.54 6.23 -3.92
N ALA A 78 -4.99 6.88 -2.90
CA ALA A 78 -4.74 6.24 -1.62
C ALA A 78 -6.04 5.74 -0.98
N GLU A 79 -7.11 6.52 -1.05
CA GLU A 79 -8.41 6.13 -0.50
C GLU A 79 -9.04 4.98 -1.28
N VAL A 80 -8.95 5.02 -2.62
CA VAL A 80 -9.47 3.94 -3.48
C VAL A 80 -8.77 2.63 -3.15
N MET A 81 -7.45 2.67 -3.00
CA MET A 81 -6.69 1.46 -2.67
C MET A 81 -6.94 1.00 -1.24
N ALA A 82 -7.15 1.93 -0.30
CA ALA A 82 -7.52 1.57 1.08
C ALA A 82 -8.88 0.85 1.12
N ASP A 83 -9.86 1.32 0.38
CA ASP A 83 -11.16 0.64 0.28
C ASP A 83 -11.00 -0.76 -0.29
N ARG A 84 -10.16 -0.91 -1.31
CA ARG A 84 -9.87 -2.20 -1.92
C ARG A 84 -9.21 -3.16 -0.93
N VAL A 85 -8.26 -2.67 -0.13
CA VAL A 85 -7.61 -3.47 0.92
C VAL A 85 -8.63 -3.97 1.94
N ARG A 86 -9.54 -3.11 2.39
CA ARG A 86 -10.58 -3.48 3.35
C ARG A 86 -11.50 -4.56 2.82
N ASP A 87 -11.75 -4.53 1.53
CA ASP A 87 -12.60 -5.54 0.86
C ASP A 87 -11.87 -6.87 0.68
N ILE A 88 -10.56 -6.84 0.53
CA ILE A 88 -9.72 -8.04 0.42
C ILE A 88 -9.45 -8.66 1.80
N ASN A 89 -9.05 -7.83 2.76
CA ASN A 89 -8.60 -8.25 4.07
C ASN A 89 -9.16 -7.31 5.14
N PRO A 90 -10.37 -7.58 5.65
CA PRO A 90 -10.99 -6.72 6.67
C PRO A 90 -10.19 -6.61 7.96
N ALA A 91 -9.32 -7.58 8.25
CA ALA A 91 -8.47 -7.53 9.45
C ALA A 91 -7.28 -6.57 9.30
N CYS A 92 -6.95 -6.14 8.09
CA CYS A 92 -5.86 -5.21 7.86
C CYS A 92 -6.25 -3.81 8.33
N GLN A 93 -5.37 -3.19 9.11
CA GLN A 93 -5.51 -1.79 9.48
C GLN A 93 -4.87 -0.95 8.39
N VAL A 94 -5.67 -0.46 7.47
CA VAL A 94 -5.20 0.35 6.35
C VAL A 94 -5.51 1.82 6.58
N ARG A 95 -4.55 2.67 6.25
CA ARG A 95 -4.69 4.11 6.36
C ARG A 95 -4.26 4.77 5.06
N ALA A 96 -5.12 5.60 4.50
CA ALA A 96 -4.82 6.41 3.33
C ALA A 96 -4.29 7.77 3.79
N ILE A 97 -3.10 8.14 3.33
CA ILE A 97 -2.45 9.39 3.69
C ILE A 97 -2.21 10.20 2.43
N ARG A 98 -2.95 11.29 2.27
CA ARG A 98 -2.84 12.17 1.11
C ARG A 98 -1.60 13.04 1.26
N MET A 99 -0.47 12.50 0.87
CA MET A 99 0.81 13.18 0.99
C MET A 99 1.70 12.81 -0.18
N PHE A 100 2.25 13.81 -0.83
CA PHE A 100 3.31 13.61 -1.82
C PHE A 100 4.65 13.70 -1.08
N TYR A 101 5.35 12.57 -0.99
CA TYR A 101 6.61 12.49 -0.26
C TYR A 101 7.70 13.25 -1.01
N LEU A 102 8.24 14.27 -0.37
CA LEU A 102 9.33 15.11 -0.87
C LEU A 102 10.34 15.32 0.25
N PRO A 103 11.60 15.69 -0.07
CA PRO A 103 12.58 16.01 0.97
C PRO A 103 12.09 17.10 1.93
N GLN A 104 11.30 18.06 1.43
CA GLN A 104 10.78 19.17 2.22
C GLN A 104 9.81 18.76 3.33
N ASN A 105 9.08 17.66 3.14
CA ASN A 105 8.09 17.18 4.11
C ASN A 105 8.42 15.80 4.72
N ALA A 106 9.61 15.28 4.42
CA ALA A 106 10.00 13.94 4.85
C ALA A 106 10.02 13.78 6.37
N ASP A 107 10.29 14.86 7.11
CA ASP A 107 10.31 14.83 8.57
C ASP A 107 8.91 14.65 9.21
N GLU A 108 7.84 14.84 8.44
CA GLU A 108 6.49 14.58 8.89
C GLU A 108 6.18 13.08 8.98
N VAL A 109 7.04 12.24 8.43
CA VAL A 109 6.86 10.79 8.41
C VAL A 109 7.89 10.13 9.31
N ASP A 110 7.42 9.38 10.31
CA ASP A 110 8.28 8.57 11.15
C ASP A 110 8.40 7.17 10.53
N LEU A 111 9.48 6.94 9.79
CA LEU A 111 9.73 5.67 9.13
C LEU A 111 10.03 4.53 10.11
N THR A 112 10.42 4.87 11.35
CA THR A 112 10.78 3.86 12.35
C THR A 112 9.57 3.06 12.85
N GLN A 113 8.36 3.55 12.60
CA GLN A 113 7.14 2.82 12.96
C GLN A 113 6.83 1.64 12.03
N TYR A 114 7.55 1.51 10.92
CA TYR A 114 7.28 0.48 9.93
C TYR A 114 8.35 -0.59 9.93
N ASP A 115 7.93 -1.84 9.70
CA ASP A 115 8.84 -2.96 9.50
C ASP A 115 9.45 -2.92 8.10
N TYR A 116 8.66 -2.49 7.11
CA TYR A 116 9.09 -2.35 5.72
C TYR A 116 8.54 -1.09 5.11
N VAL A 117 9.33 -0.51 4.20
CA VAL A 117 8.93 0.63 3.40
C VAL A 117 9.07 0.25 1.94
N VAL A 118 7.99 0.36 1.18
CA VAL A 118 7.98 0.07 -0.26
C VAL A 118 7.99 1.39 -1.02
N ASP A 119 9.00 1.54 -1.86
CA ASP A 119 9.22 2.76 -2.64
C ASP A 119 8.74 2.54 -4.08
N CYS A 120 7.59 3.12 -4.40
CA CYS A 120 7.02 3.13 -5.74
C CYS A 120 6.87 4.57 -6.26
N ILE A 121 7.72 5.46 -5.79
CA ILE A 121 7.73 6.88 -6.14
C ILE A 121 8.46 7.09 -7.47
N ASP A 122 7.92 7.96 -8.33
CA ASP A 122 8.53 8.29 -9.61
C ASP A 122 9.54 9.45 -9.53
N THR A 123 9.39 10.33 -8.54
CA THR A 123 10.24 11.51 -8.39
C THR A 123 11.61 11.12 -7.85
N VAL A 124 12.68 11.43 -8.59
CA VAL A 124 14.05 11.05 -8.24
C VAL A 124 14.49 11.61 -6.89
N ALA A 125 14.24 12.89 -6.63
CA ALA A 125 14.63 13.53 -5.37
C ALA A 125 13.95 12.88 -4.16
N ALA A 126 12.65 12.62 -4.25
CA ALA A 126 11.89 11.97 -3.18
C ALA A 126 12.37 10.53 -2.97
N LYS A 127 12.64 9.81 -4.06
CA LYS A 127 13.12 8.43 -4.01
C LYS A 127 14.48 8.34 -3.32
N LEU A 128 15.41 9.20 -3.66
CA LEU A 128 16.74 9.24 -3.04
C LEU A 128 16.66 9.56 -1.55
N ASP A 129 15.81 10.52 -1.17
CA ASP A 129 15.63 10.87 0.24
C ASP A 129 15.07 9.69 1.03
N LEU A 130 14.04 9.01 0.49
CA LEU A 130 13.43 7.87 1.16
C LEU A 130 14.40 6.72 1.36
N VAL A 131 15.21 6.41 0.35
CA VAL A 131 16.19 5.31 0.41
C VAL A 131 17.28 5.58 1.45
N THR A 132 17.66 6.85 1.64
CA THR A 132 18.72 7.22 2.59
C THR A 132 18.23 7.34 4.03
N ARG A 133 16.94 7.30 4.28
CA ARG A 133 16.36 7.36 5.62
C ARG A 133 16.19 5.97 6.21
#